data_18b1c7cadd58a7582c3d072a676e1077
#
_entry.id   18b1c7cadd58a7582c3d072a676e1077
#
_cell.length_a   1.000
_cell.length_b   1.000
_cell.length_c   1.000
_cell.angle_alpha   90.00
_cell.angle_beta   90.00
_cell.angle_gamma   90.00
#
_symmetry.space_group_name_H-M   'P 1'
#
loop_
_entity.id
_entity.type
_entity.pdbx_description
1 polymer ?
#
loop_
_entity_poly.entity_id
_entity_poly.type
_entity_poly.pdbx_seq_one_letter_code
_entity_poly.pdbx_strand_id
1 'polypeptide(L)'
;LPGKTYQRLVDNEIEGGLVEDLRCCIVAGSPVIVFRKRRPLERRFLNENVQVLLDEPRNCYTSDEIAVIERFAASIGLDWGGVDVLRDRSSGRIYIVDANKTDMGPPVALKLGAKLRATRRMAQAFAVAFASKKR
;
A
#
# COMPACT_ATOMS: atom_id res chain seq x y z
N LEU A 1 5.43 -6.73 29.16
CA LEU A 1 6.56 -7.63 28.96
C LEU A 1 7.65 -6.87 28.19
N PRO A 2 8.89 -6.83 28.66
CA PRO A 2 10.00 -6.17 27.97
C PRO A 2 10.16 -6.73 26.55
N GLY A 3 10.39 -5.86 25.55
CA GLY A 3 10.64 -6.26 24.16
C GLY A 3 9.39 -6.61 23.32
N LYS A 4 8.18 -6.29 23.78
CA LYS A 4 6.95 -6.45 23.00
C LYS A 4 6.35 -5.10 22.65
N THR A 5 5.92 -4.95 21.41
CA THR A 5 5.13 -3.82 20.94
C THR A 5 3.67 -4.19 20.95
N TYR A 6 2.83 -3.35 21.53
CA TYR A 6 1.38 -3.52 21.55
C TYR A 6 0.76 -2.51 20.61
N GLN A 7 -0.05 -2.97 19.66
CA GLN A 7 -0.78 -2.13 18.73
C GLN A 7 -2.27 -2.46 18.81
N ARG A 8 -3.12 -1.44 18.61
CA ARG A 8 -4.56 -1.67 18.45
C ARG A 8 -4.78 -2.49 17.17
N LEU A 9 -5.58 -3.54 17.30
CA LEU A 9 -6.02 -4.31 16.15
C LEU A 9 -6.97 -3.45 15.29
N VAL A 10 -6.67 -3.32 14.00
CA VAL A 10 -7.58 -2.81 12.99
C VAL A 10 -8.31 -4.00 12.39
N ASP A 11 -9.63 -3.99 12.41
CA ASP A 11 -10.41 -5.04 11.77
C ASP A 11 -10.52 -4.77 10.28
N ASN A 12 -9.59 -5.35 9.52
CA ASN A 12 -9.50 -5.23 8.06
C ASN A 12 -10.10 -6.46 7.33
N GLU A 13 -11.04 -7.14 7.97
CA GLU A 13 -11.76 -8.25 7.36
C GLU A 13 -12.64 -7.78 6.22
N ILE A 14 -12.63 -8.55 5.12
CA ILE A 14 -13.52 -8.41 3.97
C ILE A 14 -14.39 -9.66 3.85
N GLU A 15 -15.31 -9.68 2.89
CA GLU A 15 -16.16 -10.84 2.64
C GLU A 15 -15.36 -12.12 2.37
N GLY A 16 -15.92 -13.27 2.77
CA GLY A 16 -15.33 -14.59 2.55
C GLY A 16 -14.26 -14.99 3.56
N GLY A 17 -14.21 -14.37 4.74
CA GLY A 17 -13.25 -14.73 5.79
C GLY A 17 -11.80 -14.39 5.44
N LEU A 18 -11.60 -13.35 4.62
CA LEU A 18 -10.31 -12.83 4.23
C LEU A 18 -10.03 -11.51 4.93
N VAL A 19 -8.77 -11.20 5.15
CA VAL A 19 -8.30 -9.84 5.46
C VAL A 19 -7.62 -9.24 4.26
N GLU A 20 -7.73 -7.91 4.10
CA GLU A 20 -7.11 -7.17 3.01
C GLU A 20 -6.18 -6.08 3.53
N ASP A 21 -4.93 -6.10 3.08
CA ASP A 21 -3.97 -5.03 3.25
C ASP A 21 -3.81 -4.28 1.93
N LEU A 22 -3.80 -2.96 1.98
CA LEU A 22 -3.61 -2.09 0.83
C LEU A 22 -2.17 -1.55 0.84
N ARG A 23 -1.26 -2.19 0.10
CA ARG A 23 0.10 -1.69 -0.10
C ARG A 23 0.09 -0.57 -1.12
N CYS A 24 0.20 0.66 -0.68
CA CYS A 24 0.21 1.84 -1.52
C CYS A 24 1.64 2.21 -1.89
N CYS A 25 2.00 2.17 -3.17
CA CYS A 25 3.32 2.57 -3.66
C CYS A 25 3.35 4.07 -3.90
N ILE A 26 4.37 4.72 -3.36
CA ILE A 26 4.57 6.18 -3.35
C ILE A 26 5.72 6.55 -4.30
N VAL A 27 5.49 7.56 -5.13
CA VAL A 27 6.52 8.24 -5.92
C VAL A 27 6.36 9.74 -5.76
N ALA A 28 7.43 10.44 -5.40
CA ALA A 28 7.44 11.88 -5.15
C ALA A 28 6.36 12.31 -4.15
N GLY A 29 6.15 11.50 -3.10
CA GLY A 29 5.17 11.76 -2.04
C GLY A 29 3.72 11.43 -2.39
N SER A 30 3.42 10.97 -3.61
CA SER A 30 2.04 10.69 -4.04
C SER A 30 1.79 9.21 -4.35
N PRO A 31 0.60 8.69 -4.04
CA PRO A 31 0.17 7.34 -4.41
C PRO A 31 0.14 7.14 -5.93
N VAL A 32 0.75 6.07 -6.43
CA VAL A 32 0.79 5.74 -7.87
C VAL A 32 0.00 4.48 -8.19
N ILE A 33 0.19 3.42 -7.41
CA ILE A 33 -0.51 2.14 -7.53
C ILE A 33 -0.78 1.56 -6.15
N VAL A 34 -1.74 0.64 -6.08
CA VAL A 34 -2.06 -0.11 -4.87
C VAL A 34 -2.02 -1.60 -5.16
N PHE A 35 -1.32 -2.36 -4.33
CA PHE A 35 -1.44 -3.82 -4.29
C PHE A 35 -2.42 -4.20 -3.20
N ARG A 36 -3.54 -4.79 -3.58
CA ARG A 36 -4.52 -5.36 -2.66
C ARG A 36 -4.09 -6.77 -2.30
N LYS A 37 -3.56 -6.95 -1.11
CA LYS A 37 -3.03 -8.22 -0.61
C LYS A 37 -4.07 -8.89 0.29
N ARG A 38 -4.51 -10.08 -0.09
CA ARG A 38 -5.54 -10.83 0.64
C ARG A 38 -5.02 -12.13 1.17
N ARG A 39 -5.41 -12.48 2.38
CA ARG A 39 -5.10 -13.75 3.03
C ARG A 39 -6.21 -14.18 3.99
N PRO A 40 -6.28 -15.46 4.36
CA PRO A 40 -7.26 -15.95 5.34
C PRO A 40 -7.17 -15.20 6.67
N LEU A 41 -8.32 -15.00 7.31
CA LEU A 41 -8.43 -14.28 8.59
C LEU A 41 -7.53 -14.92 9.68
N GLU A 42 -7.49 -16.24 9.75
CA GLU A 42 -6.66 -16.99 10.70
C GLU A 42 -5.15 -16.81 10.45
N ARG A 43 -4.77 -16.31 9.27
CA ARG A 43 -3.37 -16.02 8.88
C ARG A 43 -3.08 -14.52 8.75
N ARG A 44 -3.89 -13.66 9.38
CA ARG A 44 -3.79 -12.19 9.22
C ARG A 44 -2.41 -11.62 9.53
N PHE A 45 -1.66 -12.23 10.41
CA PHE A 45 -0.31 -11.79 10.79
C PHE A 45 0.82 -12.49 10.03
N LEU A 46 0.50 -13.39 9.11
CA LEU A 46 1.48 -14.05 8.26
C LEU A 46 1.64 -13.29 6.94
N ASN A 47 2.80 -13.42 6.32
CA ASN A 47 3.10 -12.76 5.05
C ASN A 47 2.77 -13.62 3.82
N GLU A 48 1.80 -14.53 3.97
CA GLU A 48 1.37 -15.48 2.94
C GLU A 48 0.07 -15.01 2.30
N ASN A 49 0.17 -14.25 1.21
CA ASN A 49 -1.00 -13.80 0.48
C ASN A 49 -1.50 -14.88 -0.47
N VAL A 50 -2.79 -15.21 -0.38
CA VAL A 50 -3.46 -16.14 -1.32
C VAL A 50 -3.91 -15.43 -2.60
N GLN A 51 -4.09 -14.12 -2.55
CA GLN A 51 -4.45 -13.30 -3.70
C GLN A 51 -3.80 -11.93 -3.60
N VAL A 52 -3.25 -11.46 -4.72
CA VAL A 52 -2.76 -10.07 -4.87
C VAL A 52 -3.34 -9.50 -6.15
N LEU A 53 -3.95 -8.32 -6.05
CA LEU A 53 -4.51 -7.57 -7.16
C LEU A 53 -3.80 -6.22 -7.30
N LEU A 54 -3.57 -5.78 -8.52
CA LEU A 54 -3.11 -4.42 -8.84
C LEU A 54 -4.33 -3.52 -9.03
N ASP A 55 -4.36 -2.38 -8.37
CA ASP A 55 -5.45 -1.42 -8.44
C ASP A 55 -4.94 0.03 -8.49
N GLU A 56 -5.86 0.96 -8.81
CA GLU A 56 -5.60 2.39 -8.83
C GLU A 56 -5.87 3.00 -7.45
N PRO A 57 -5.11 4.02 -7.01
CA PRO A 57 -5.38 4.68 -5.73
C PRO A 57 -6.82 5.16 -5.57
N ARG A 58 -7.40 5.76 -6.62
CA ARG A 58 -8.78 6.27 -6.60
C ARG A 58 -9.88 5.20 -6.49
N ASN A 59 -9.55 3.95 -6.77
CA ASN A 59 -10.48 2.83 -6.57
C ASN A 59 -10.42 2.28 -5.14
N CYS A 60 -9.33 2.57 -4.43
CA CYS A 60 -9.08 2.09 -3.06
C CYS A 60 -9.34 3.16 -2.00
N TYR A 61 -9.20 4.45 -2.37
CA TYR A 61 -9.25 5.57 -1.44
C TYR A 61 -10.10 6.71 -1.98
N THR A 62 -10.74 7.44 -1.08
CA THR A 62 -11.35 8.74 -1.38
C THR A 62 -10.28 9.82 -1.59
N SER A 63 -10.65 10.96 -2.17
CA SER A 63 -9.73 12.09 -2.35
C SER A 63 -9.15 12.58 -1.00
N ASP A 64 -9.96 12.61 0.05
CA ASP A 64 -9.52 13.01 1.39
C ASP A 64 -8.52 12.01 1.98
N GLU A 65 -8.76 10.71 1.77
CA GLU A 65 -7.84 9.65 2.20
C GLU A 65 -6.51 9.70 1.44
N ILE A 66 -6.53 9.98 0.14
CA ILE A 66 -5.31 10.20 -0.65
C ILE A 66 -4.54 11.39 -0.07
N ALA A 67 -5.21 12.50 0.24
CA ALA A 67 -4.57 13.65 0.86
C ALA A 67 -3.98 13.33 2.25
N VAL A 68 -4.60 12.44 3.03
CA VAL A 68 -4.01 11.93 4.29
C VAL A 68 -2.71 11.17 4.03
N ILE A 69 -2.71 10.26 3.05
CA ILE A 69 -1.53 9.48 2.69
C ILE A 69 -0.40 10.40 2.20
N GLU A 70 -0.70 11.39 1.38
CA GLU A 70 0.28 12.38 0.88
C GLU A 70 0.88 13.22 2.01
N ARG A 71 0.06 13.73 2.93
CA ARG A 71 0.54 14.45 4.12
C ARG A 71 1.44 13.58 5.00
N PHE A 72 1.07 12.32 5.19
CA PHE A 72 1.90 11.38 5.93
C PHE A 72 3.23 11.14 5.23
N ALA A 73 3.22 10.86 3.91
CA ALA A 73 4.44 10.67 3.12
C ALA A 73 5.37 11.89 3.21
N ALA A 74 4.82 13.10 3.10
CA ALA A 74 5.56 14.35 3.24
C ALA A 74 6.17 14.49 4.65
N SER A 75 5.41 14.16 5.69
CA SER A 75 5.87 14.29 7.10
C SER A 75 7.07 13.42 7.44
N ILE A 76 7.25 12.30 6.75
CA ILE A 76 8.39 11.37 6.94
C ILE A 76 9.43 11.44 5.82
N GLY A 77 9.28 12.35 4.86
CA GLY A 77 10.16 12.47 3.69
C GLY A 77 10.16 11.23 2.81
N LEU A 78 8.99 10.66 2.55
CA LEU A 78 8.84 9.46 1.71
C LEU A 78 8.63 9.86 0.24
N ASP A 79 9.73 10.01 -0.49
CA ASP A 79 9.70 10.31 -1.93
C ASP A 79 9.59 9.05 -2.81
N TRP A 80 10.09 7.92 -2.31
CA TRP A 80 10.04 6.62 -2.96
C TRP A 80 9.85 5.52 -1.93
N GLY A 81 8.88 4.65 -2.12
CA GLY A 81 8.65 3.52 -1.24
C GLY A 81 7.20 3.08 -1.19
N GLY A 82 6.77 2.55 -0.08
CA GLY A 82 5.39 2.09 0.10
C GLY A 82 4.89 2.28 1.51
N VAL A 83 3.59 2.42 1.64
CA VAL A 83 2.89 2.41 2.91
C VAL A 83 1.87 1.28 2.93
N ASP A 84 1.78 0.56 4.02
CA ASP A 84 0.73 -0.42 4.25
C ASP A 84 -0.44 0.25 4.97
N VAL A 85 -1.61 0.16 4.36
CA VAL A 85 -2.84 0.80 4.82
C VAL A 85 -3.88 -0.27 5.09
N LEU A 86 -4.52 -0.21 6.24
CA LEU A 86 -5.66 -1.05 6.60
C LEU A 86 -6.93 -0.21 6.63
N ARG A 87 -8.03 -0.74 6.12
CA ARG A 87 -9.36 -0.15 6.28
C ARG A 87 -10.11 -0.90 7.36
N ASP A 88 -10.52 -0.19 8.39
CA ASP A 88 -11.35 -0.76 9.45
C ASP A 88 -12.76 -1.01 8.94
N ARG A 89 -13.22 -2.26 9.05
CA ARG A 89 -14.52 -2.72 8.57
C ARG A 89 -15.71 -2.00 9.22
N SER A 90 -15.58 -1.71 10.50
CA SER A 90 -16.70 -1.14 11.28
C SER A 90 -16.87 0.36 11.04
N SER A 91 -15.78 1.10 10.93
CA SER A 91 -15.80 2.57 10.80
C SER A 91 -15.56 3.06 9.37
N GLY A 92 -15.04 2.20 8.48
CA GLY A 92 -14.59 2.56 7.15
C GLY A 92 -13.30 3.39 7.13
N ARG A 93 -12.72 3.73 8.31
CA ARG A 93 -11.51 4.56 8.41
C ARG A 93 -10.28 3.80 7.94
N ILE A 94 -9.36 4.52 7.32
CA ILE A 94 -8.05 3.99 6.98
C ILE A 94 -7.03 4.26 8.10
N TYR A 95 -6.09 3.33 8.24
CA TYR A 95 -4.96 3.42 9.16
C TYR A 95 -3.69 3.08 8.40
N ILE A 96 -2.71 3.98 8.40
CA ILE A 96 -1.36 3.69 7.91
C ILE A 96 -0.62 2.97 9.03
N VAL A 97 -0.25 1.72 8.80
CA VAL A 97 0.31 0.84 9.84
C VAL A 97 1.79 0.55 9.66
N ASP A 98 2.31 0.74 8.46
CA ASP A 98 3.74 0.59 8.16
C ASP A 98 4.15 1.50 7.01
N ALA A 99 5.42 1.92 7.00
CA ALA A 99 6.02 2.70 5.93
C ALA A 99 7.43 2.19 5.64
N ASN A 100 7.70 1.91 4.38
CA ASN A 100 8.98 1.39 3.93
C ASN A 100 9.58 2.30 2.84
N LYS A 101 10.78 2.82 3.09
CA LYS A 101 11.53 3.68 2.16
C LYS A 101 12.23 2.88 1.04
N THR A 102 12.23 1.55 1.14
CA THR A 102 12.74 0.67 0.10
C THR A 102 11.59 -0.12 -0.50
N ASP A 103 11.28 0.09 -1.78
CA ASP A 103 10.31 -0.74 -2.48
C ASP A 103 11.03 -1.95 -3.11
N MET A 104 10.56 -3.14 -2.77
CA MET A 104 11.10 -4.42 -3.28
C MET A 104 10.45 -4.86 -4.60
N GLY A 105 9.66 -3.99 -5.22
CA GLY A 105 8.91 -4.30 -6.43
C GLY A 105 7.59 -5.06 -6.20
N PRO A 106 6.95 -5.52 -7.29
CA PRO A 106 5.65 -6.18 -7.20
C PRO A 106 5.68 -7.46 -6.38
N PRO A 107 4.63 -7.75 -5.57
CA PRO A 107 4.53 -8.98 -4.79
C PRO A 107 4.66 -10.25 -5.64
N VAL A 108 5.27 -11.30 -5.07
CA VAL A 108 5.52 -12.57 -5.78
C VAL A 108 4.22 -13.19 -6.29
N ALA A 109 3.14 -13.15 -5.52
CA ALA A 109 1.84 -13.72 -5.87
C ALA A 109 1.06 -12.93 -6.95
N LEU A 110 1.55 -11.75 -7.35
CA LEU A 110 0.91 -10.99 -8.42
C LEU A 110 1.16 -11.63 -9.78
N LYS A 111 0.13 -11.71 -10.62
CA LYS A 111 0.24 -12.25 -12.00
C LYS A 111 1.24 -11.45 -12.84
N LEU A 112 1.97 -12.12 -13.74
CA LEU A 112 3.05 -11.53 -14.54
C LEU A 112 2.61 -10.26 -15.31
N GLY A 113 1.46 -10.30 -15.99
CA GLY A 113 0.95 -9.14 -16.73
C GLY A 113 0.68 -7.94 -15.82
N ALA A 114 0.21 -8.16 -14.59
CA ALA A 114 0.02 -7.11 -13.61
C ALA A 114 1.36 -6.60 -13.05
N LYS A 115 2.35 -7.48 -12.86
CA LYS A 115 3.72 -7.07 -12.47
C LYS A 115 4.31 -6.10 -13.50
N LEU A 116 4.21 -6.42 -14.78
CA LEU A 116 4.72 -5.57 -15.85
C LEU A 116 4.02 -4.21 -15.89
N ARG A 117 2.69 -4.19 -15.73
CA ARG A 117 1.93 -2.92 -15.64
C ARG A 117 2.33 -2.09 -14.42
N ALA A 118 2.45 -2.72 -13.25
CA ALA A 118 2.87 -2.06 -12.02
C ALA A 118 4.26 -1.43 -12.19
N THR A 119 5.24 -2.20 -12.65
CA THR A 119 6.62 -1.72 -12.88
C THR A 119 6.64 -0.57 -13.87
N ARG A 120 5.92 -0.68 -14.99
CA ARG A 120 5.83 0.39 -15.99
C ARG A 120 5.25 1.67 -15.42
N ARG A 121 4.18 1.58 -14.64
CA ARG A 121 3.55 2.75 -14.01
C ARG A 121 4.46 3.43 -13.00
N MET A 122 5.12 2.66 -12.16
CA MET A 122 6.10 3.17 -11.21
C MET A 122 7.28 3.86 -11.93
N ALA A 123 7.82 3.24 -12.98
CA ALA A 123 8.90 3.82 -13.77
C ALA A 123 8.47 5.12 -14.47
N GLN A 124 7.27 5.18 -15.02
CA GLN A 124 6.73 6.39 -15.65
C GLN A 124 6.57 7.52 -14.63
N ALA A 125 5.97 7.23 -13.46
CA ALA A 125 5.82 8.22 -12.40
C ALA A 125 7.18 8.73 -11.90
N PHE A 126 8.15 7.85 -11.73
CA PHE A 126 9.53 8.21 -11.37
C PHE A 126 10.17 9.11 -12.41
N ALA A 127 10.08 8.77 -13.70
CA ALA A 127 10.65 9.57 -14.79
C ALA A 127 10.03 10.98 -14.82
N VAL A 128 8.72 11.09 -14.67
CA VAL A 128 8.03 12.40 -14.62
C VAL A 128 8.49 13.22 -13.42
N ALA A 129 8.60 12.60 -12.24
CA ALA A 129 8.91 13.32 -11.01
C ALA A 129 10.40 13.76 -10.92
N PHE A 130 11.33 12.93 -11.39
CA PHE A 130 12.75 13.10 -11.12
C PHE A 130 13.63 13.30 -12.38
N ALA A 131 13.29 12.67 -13.51
CA ALA A 131 14.11 12.80 -14.72
C ALA A 131 13.82 14.09 -15.51
N SER A 132 12.62 14.64 -15.42
CA SER A 132 12.22 15.88 -16.11
C SER A 132 12.81 17.15 -15.50
N LYS A 133 13.45 17.08 -14.33
CA LYS A 133 14.06 18.24 -13.63
C LYS A 133 15.47 18.58 -14.07
N LYS A 134 16.01 17.92 -15.11
CA LYS A 134 17.30 18.28 -15.71
C LYS A 134 17.08 19.22 -16.90
N ARG A 135 16.73 20.47 -16.60
CA ARG A 135 17.02 21.61 -17.50
C ARG A 135 17.28 22.84 -16.67
#